data_4cc6dff9b3efbcfd306fd0cb0fe334f4
#
_entry.id   4cc6dff9b3efbcfd306fd0cb0fe334f4
#
_cell.length_a   1.000
_cell.length_b   1.000
_cell.length_c   1.000
_cell.angle_alpha   90.00
_cell.angle_beta   90.00
_cell.angle_gamma   90.00
#
_symmetry.space_group_name_H-M   'P 1'
#
loop_
_entity.id
_entity.type
_entity.pdbx_description
1 polymer ?
#
loop_
_entity_poly.entity_id
_entity_poly.type
_entity_poly.pdbx_seq_one_letter_code
_entity_poly.pdbx_strand_id
1 'polypeptide(L)'
;MTLYWRSPDIAGYPFDITITATYALDENGLTETFTVHNNDSVKAPWAFGIHPWLANGKHATGQAITADNELCRLELHCDTHVTVDEHLLPTGEEPVSGIFDLRDNPTLEGRGFDDAWTDITNRGEDGSTSAVFTRPDGIKVTLTGDKTINSWQVCTGNEIGEKVRQAGVAVEPMTAYADAFRTGKDLVVLEPGDDYTTVVTFHAEQI
;
A
#
# COMPACT_ATOMS: atom_id res chain seq x y z
N MET A 1 2.11 19.87 -6.44
CA MET A 1 3.17 20.17 -5.43
C MET A 1 4.28 19.16 -5.61
N THR A 2 5.55 19.60 -5.53
CA THR A 2 6.69 18.66 -5.63
C THR A 2 7.57 18.82 -4.39
N LEU A 3 7.92 17.70 -3.78
CA LEU A 3 8.83 17.58 -2.65
C LEU A 3 10.11 16.91 -3.12
N TYR A 4 11.21 17.28 -2.51
CA TYR A 4 12.52 16.74 -2.81
C TYR A 4 13.23 16.33 -1.51
N TRP A 5 13.81 15.14 -1.50
CA TRP A 5 14.59 14.64 -0.39
C TRP A 5 15.85 13.92 -0.90
N ARG A 6 16.96 14.08 -0.21
CA ARG A 6 18.19 13.33 -0.45
C ARG A 6 18.57 12.59 0.82
N SER A 7 19.00 11.34 0.69
CA SER A 7 19.35 10.51 1.84
C SER A 7 20.51 11.17 2.61
N PRO A 8 20.39 11.31 3.95
CA PRO A 8 21.52 11.62 4.78
C PRO A 8 22.44 10.40 4.88
N ASP A 9 23.70 10.63 5.27
CA ASP A 9 24.62 9.53 5.61
C ASP A 9 24.15 8.86 6.91
N ILE A 10 23.49 7.71 6.79
CA ILE A 10 22.96 6.91 7.91
C ILE A 10 23.47 5.47 7.85
N ALA A 11 23.88 4.95 9.00
CA ALA A 11 24.51 3.63 9.11
C ALA A 11 23.62 2.47 8.60
N GLY A 12 22.29 2.60 8.65
CA GLY A 12 21.34 1.55 8.22
C GLY A 12 21.10 1.51 6.72
N TYR A 13 21.36 2.60 6.00
CA TYR A 13 21.17 2.71 4.55
C TYR A 13 22.23 3.67 3.97
N PRO A 14 23.46 3.19 3.73
CA PRO A 14 24.61 4.02 3.36
C PRO A 14 24.67 4.29 1.84
N PHE A 15 23.54 4.62 1.23
CA PHE A 15 23.46 4.91 -0.20
C PHE A 15 23.01 6.36 -0.42
N ASP A 16 23.65 7.04 -1.37
CA ASP A 16 23.27 8.39 -1.78
C ASP A 16 22.16 8.32 -2.83
N ILE A 17 20.92 8.51 -2.40
CA ILE A 17 19.76 8.55 -3.28
C ILE A 17 19.02 9.88 -3.14
N THR A 18 18.35 10.27 -4.21
CA THR A 18 17.39 11.38 -4.21
C THR A 18 16.00 10.86 -4.47
N ILE A 19 15.02 11.34 -3.71
CA ILE A 19 13.61 11.05 -3.95
C ILE A 19 12.91 12.35 -4.32
N THR A 20 12.15 12.32 -5.42
CA THR A 20 11.23 13.38 -5.81
C THR A 20 9.80 12.84 -5.70
N ALA A 21 8.96 13.49 -4.88
CA ALA A 21 7.55 13.16 -4.73
C ALA A 21 6.70 14.30 -5.31
N THR A 22 5.89 14.00 -6.32
CA THR A 22 5.00 14.98 -6.96
C THR A 22 3.55 14.57 -6.73
N TYR A 23 2.77 15.51 -6.21
CA TYR A 23 1.34 15.39 -5.96
C TYR A 23 0.58 16.31 -6.91
N ALA A 24 -0.27 15.74 -7.75
CA ALA A 24 -1.16 16.44 -8.67
C ALA A 24 -2.61 16.10 -8.36
N LEU A 25 -3.45 17.11 -8.17
CA LEU A 25 -4.87 16.96 -7.94
C LEU A 25 -5.63 17.64 -9.07
N ASP A 26 -6.53 16.90 -9.70
CA ASP A 26 -7.43 17.39 -10.75
C ASP A 26 -8.83 16.75 -10.64
N GLU A 27 -9.65 16.88 -11.67
CA GLU A 27 -10.99 16.31 -11.73
C GLU A 27 -11.03 14.77 -11.72
N ASN A 28 -9.91 14.12 -12.05
CA ASN A 28 -9.79 12.66 -12.05
C ASN A 28 -9.31 12.12 -10.71
N GLY A 29 -8.89 13.00 -9.80
CA GLY A 29 -8.43 12.62 -8.46
C GLY A 29 -7.00 13.06 -8.15
N LEU A 30 -6.37 12.39 -7.21
CA LEU A 30 -5.00 12.62 -6.78
C LEU A 30 -4.06 11.65 -7.49
N THR A 31 -3.04 12.18 -8.15
CA THR A 31 -1.92 11.40 -8.69
C THR A 31 -0.67 11.70 -7.87
N GLU A 32 -0.03 10.66 -7.38
CA GLU A 32 1.25 10.70 -6.67
C GLU A 32 2.32 10.01 -7.52
N THR A 33 3.39 10.74 -7.83
CA THR A 33 4.53 10.22 -8.60
C THR A 33 5.77 10.29 -7.74
N PHE A 34 6.42 9.16 -7.54
CA PHE A 34 7.65 9.04 -6.77
C PHE A 34 8.77 8.56 -7.69
N THR A 35 9.82 9.37 -7.80
CA THR A 35 11.02 8.99 -8.55
C THR A 35 12.20 8.95 -7.60
N VAL A 36 12.87 7.82 -7.54
CA VAL A 36 14.15 7.66 -6.85
C VAL A 36 15.27 7.68 -7.88
N HIS A 37 16.34 8.40 -7.58
CA HIS A 37 17.58 8.46 -8.37
C HIS A 37 18.76 7.97 -7.53
N ASN A 38 19.57 7.07 -8.07
CA ASN A 38 20.80 6.62 -7.43
C ASN A 38 21.97 7.56 -7.79
N ASN A 39 22.34 8.44 -6.86
CA ASN A 39 23.50 9.35 -7.04
C ASN A 39 24.83 8.68 -6.71
N ASP A 40 24.80 7.46 -6.17
CA ASP A 40 26.00 6.78 -5.72
C ASP A 40 26.78 6.16 -6.89
N SER A 41 28.02 5.78 -6.65
CA SER A 41 28.87 5.02 -7.57
C SER A 41 28.67 3.51 -7.44
N VAL A 42 27.83 3.05 -6.50
CA VAL A 42 27.50 1.64 -6.24
C VAL A 42 26.00 1.41 -6.40
N LYS A 43 25.62 0.15 -6.59
CA LYS A 43 24.21 -0.26 -6.65
C LYS A 43 23.50 0.01 -5.32
N ALA A 44 22.30 0.54 -5.39
CA ALA A 44 21.46 0.81 -4.22
C ALA A 44 20.19 -0.07 -4.24
N PRO A 45 19.90 -0.82 -3.16
CA PRO A 45 18.62 -1.54 -3.04
C PRO A 45 17.50 -0.55 -2.77
N TRP A 46 16.32 -0.78 -3.38
CA TRP A 46 15.17 0.08 -3.24
C TRP A 46 13.88 -0.73 -3.11
N ALA A 47 13.02 -0.33 -2.20
CA ALA A 47 11.64 -0.74 -2.14
C ALA A 47 10.78 0.48 -1.76
N PHE A 48 9.55 0.52 -2.25
CA PHE A 48 8.63 1.63 -2.05
C PHE A 48 7.31 1.13 -1.50
N GLY A 49 6.70 1.93 -0.65
CA GLY A 49 5.33 1.80 -0.19
C GLY A 49 4.83 3.11 0.40
N ILE A 50 3.54 3.33 0.31
CA ILE A 50 2.85 4.42 1.01
C ILE A 50 1.76 3.84 1.90
N HIS A 51 1.40 4.57 2.96
CA HIS A 51 0.47 4.11 3.99
C HIS A 51 -0.77 5.02 4.11
N PRO A 52 -1.57 5.15 3.04
CA PRO A 52 -2.77 5.98 3.06
C PRO A 52 -3.88 5.33 3.88
N TRP A 53 -4.50 6.09 4.76
CA TRP A 53 -5.72 5.69 5.47
C TRP A 53 -6.95 6.19 4.72
N LEU A 54 -7.75 5.27 4.21
CA LEU A 54 -9.01 5.57 3.53
C LEU A 54 -10.11 5.74 4.58
N ALA A 55 -10.62 6.96 4.72
CA ALA A 55 -11.62 7.28 5.73
C ALA A 55 -12.91 6.48 5.54
N ASN A 56 -13.47 5.94 6.63
CA ASN A 56 -14.71 5.16 6.63
C ASN A 56 -16.01 6.00 6.56
N GLY A 57 -15.88 7.32 6.42
CA GLY A 57 -17.02 8.25 6.32
C GLY A 57 -17.43 8.90 7.63
N LYS A 58 -16.84 8.49 8.74
CA LYS A 58 -17.13 9.11 10.05
C LYS A 58 -15.91 9.84 10.58
N HIS A 59 -16.13 11.03 11.08
CA HIS A 59 -15.13 11.79 11.83
C HIS A 59 -15.21 11.36 13.30
N ALA A 60 -15.09 10.05 13.55
CA ALA A 60 -15.27 9.51 14.88
C ALA A 60 -14.07 9.78 15.77
N THR A 61 -14.36 10.23 16.95
CA THR A 61 -13.47 10.14 18.10
C THR A 61 -14.02 9.06 19.02
N GLY A 62 -13.28 8.00 19.27
CA GLY A 62 -13.64 7.01 20.29
C GLY A 62 -14.18 5.68 19.76
N GLN A 63 -14.95 4.98 20.57
CA GLN A 63 -15.30 3.55 20.47
C GLN A 63 -16.01 3.07 19.20
N ALA A 64 -16.57 3.96 18.39
CA ALA A 64 -17.32 3.59 17.18
C ALA A 64 -16.44 3.32 15.95
N ILE A 65 -15.15 3.60 15.99
CA ILE A 65 -14.25 3.61 14.82
C ILE A 65 -14.12 2.22 14.21
N THR A 66 -13.92 1.17 15.01
CA THR A 66 -13.73 -0.20 14.51
C THR A 66 -15.01 -0.75 13.87
N ALA A 67 -16.15 -0.56 14.52
CA ALA A 67 -17.43 -1.02 13.99
C ALA A 67 -17.75 -0.37 12.63
N ASP A 68 -17.35 0.89 12.45
CA ASP A 68 -17.54 1.58 11.19
C ASP A 68 -16.60 1.07 10.09
N ASN A 69 -15.37 0.66 10.42
CA ASN A 69 -14.47 0.01 9.47
C ASN A 69 -15.04 -1.34 8.98
N GLU A 70 -15.72 -2.09 9.85
CA GLU A 70 -16.37 -3.36 9.49
C GLU A 70 -17.53 -3.19 8.50
N LEU A 71 -18.13 -2.00 8.43
CA LEU A 71 -19.19 -1.69 7.44
C LEU A 71 -18.63 -1.39 6.05
N CYS A 72 -17.34 -1.20 5.92
CA CYS A 72 -16.69 -0.95 4.65
C CYS A 72 -16.43 -2.25 3.86
N ARG A 73 -16.12 -2.09 2.59
CA ARG A 73 -15.76 -3.18 1.69
C ARG A 73 -14.43 -2.87 1.05
N LEU A 74 -13.59 -3.88 0.90
CA LEU A 74 -12.31 -3.78 0.18
C LEU A 74 -12.21 -4.93 -0.81
N GLU A 75 -12.19 -4.62 -2.08
CA GLU A 75 -11.95 -5.57 -3.15
C GLU A 75 -10.45 -5.54 -3.50
N LEU A 76 -9.82 -6.71 -3.42
CA LEU A 76 -8.40 -6.88 -3.66
C LEU A 76 -8.17 -8.18 -4.42
N HIS A 77 -7.59 -8.07 -5.63
CA HIS A 77 -7.39 -9.20 -6.54
C HIS A 77 -5.96 -9.71 -6.47
N CYS A 78 -5.68 -10.51 -5.46
CA CYS A 78 -4.41 -11.21 -5.27
C CYS A 78 -4.68 -12.69 -5.01
N ASP A 79 -3.77 -13.57 -5.45
CA ASP A 79 -3.89 -15.01 -5.24
C ASP A 79 -3.17 -15.50 -3.99
N THR A 80 -2.26 -14.69 -3.44
CA THR A 80 -1.37 -15.09 -2.34
C THR A 80 -1.48 -14.14 -1.17
N HIS A 81 -1.63 -14.69 0.03
CA HIS A 81 -1.51 -14.04 1.34
C HIS A 81 -0.12 -14.29 1.90
N VAL A 82 0.52 -13.27 2.46
CA VAL A 82 1.83 -13.36 3.11
C VAL A 82 1.63 -13.65 4.59
N THR A 83 2.09 -14.82 5.04
CA THR A 83 2.04 -15.19 6.45
C THR A 83 3.14 -14.49 7.25
N VAL A 84 2.84 -14.12 8.50
CA VAL A 84 3.76 -13.40 9.37
C VAL A 84 3.87 -14.06 10.74
N ASP A 85 4.94 -13.76 11.47
CA ASP A 85 5.10 -14.11 12.88
C ASP A 85 4.51 -13.06 13.84
N GLU A 86 4.71 -13.23 15.13
CA GLU A 86 4.26 -12.32 16.19
C GLU A 86 4.88 -10.90 16.12
N HIS A 87 5.92 -10.72 15.32
CA HIS A 87 6.59 -9.45 15.06
C HIS A 87 6.23 -8.86 13.69
N LEU A 88 5.24 -9.43 13.02
CA LEU A 88 4.83 -9.09 11.64
C LEU A 88 5.95 -9.29 10.60
N LEU A 89 6.91 -10.17 10.89
CA LEU A 89 7.93 -10.54 9.91
C LEU A 89 7.41 -11.67 9.01
N PRO A 90 7.56 -11.56 7.69
CA PRO A 90 7.13 -12.60 6.75
C PRO A 90 7.78 -13.95 7.04
N THR A 91 6.94 -14.99 7.15
CA THR A 91 7.34 -16.37 7.38
C THR A 91 7.09 -17.28 6.19
N GLY A 92 6.23 -16.85 5.25
CA GLY A 92 5.89 -17.61 4.06
C GLY A 92 4.78 -16.97 3.25
N GLU A 93 4.34 -17.71 2.26
CA GLU A 93 3.25 -17.34 1.36
C GLU A 93 2.27 -18.52 1.28
N GLU A 94 0.97 -18.21 1.24
CA GLU A 94 -0.09 -19.21 1.07
C GLU A 94 -1.19 -18.71 0.13
N PRO A 95 -1.89 -19.62 -0.58
CA PRO A 95 -3.04 -19.22 -1.40
C PRO A 95 -4.10 -18.53 -0.54
N VAL A 96 -4.67 -17.42 -1.04
CA VAL A 96 -5.75 -16.72 -0.33
C VAL A 96 -6.96 -17.65 -0.12
N SER A 97 -7.50 -17.64 1.09
CA SER A 97 -8.69 -18.42 1.45
C SER A 97 -9.41 -17.81 2.65
N GLY A 98 -10.68 -18.17 2.82
CA GLY A 98 -11.45 -17.77 3.99
C GLY A 98 -11.54 -16.25 4.16
N ILE A 99 -11.08 -15.74 5.31
CA ILE A 99 -11.13 -14.31 5.61
C ILE A 99 -10.16 -13.49 4.73
N PHE A 100 -9.09 -14.10 4.22
CA PHE A 100 -8.10 -13.42 3.37
C PHE A 100 -8.52 -13.34 1.90
N ASP A 101 -9.60 -14.00 1.48
CA ASP A 101 -10.12 -13.86 0.12
C ASP A 101 -11.04 -12.65 0.00
N LEU A 102 -10.49 -11.57 -0.57
CA LEU A 102 -11.16 -10.28 -0.80
C LEU A 102 -11.61 -10.12 -2.26
N ARG A 103 -11.39 -11.11 -3.12
CA ARG A 103 -11.79 -11.08 -4.54
C ARG A 103 -13.30 -11.25 -4.69
N ASP A 104 -13.84 -12.30 -4.08
CA ASP A 104 -15.25 -12.67 -4.22
C ASP A 104 -16.11 -12.17 -3.04
N ASN A 105 -15.50 -11.98 -1.88
CA ASN A 105 -16.17 -11.48 -0.69
C ASN A 105 -15.44 -10.30 -0.07
N PRO A 106 -15.61 -9.10 -0.61
CA PRO A 106 -14.88 -7.90 -0.18
C PRO A 106 -15.35 -7.28 1.15
N THR A 107 -16.22 -7.92 1.93
CA THR A 107 -16.65 -7.39 3.23
C THR A 107 -15.50 -7.34 4.23
N LEU A 108 -15.47 -6.30 5.07
CA LEU A 108 -14.56 -6.20 6.22
C LEU A 108 -15.24 -6.61 7.54
N GLU A 109 -16.50 -7.03 7.49
CA GLU A 109 -17.24 -7.49 8.68
C GLU A 109 -16.58 -8.71 9.32
N GLY A 110 -16.25 -8.60 10.60
CA GLY A 110 -15.59 -9.65 11.37
C GLY A 110 -14.13 -9.91 10.95
N ARG A 111 -13.51 -9.00 10.18
CA ARG A 111 -12.13 -9.14 9.70
C ARG A 111 -11.23 -8.10 10.35
N GLY A 112 -10.08 -8.53 10.82
CA GLY A 112 -9.01 -7.67 11.30
C GLY A 112 -7.73 -8.02 10.58
N PHE A 113 -7.12 -7.03 9.93
CA PHE A 113 -5.92 -7.22 9.13
C PHE A 113 -4.79 -6.29 9.58
N ASP A 114 -3.59 -6.81 9.53
CA ASP A 114 -2.33 -6.12 9.33
C ASP A 114 -1.44 -7.05 8.50
N ASP A 115 -1.88 -7.29 7.26
CA ASP A 115 -1.45 -8.37 6.41
C ASP A 115 -1.10 -7.89 5.01
N ALA A 116 -0.25 -8.63 4.31
CA ALA A 116 0.13 -8.37 2.93
C ALA A 116 -0.43 -9.42 1.96
N TRP A 117 -0.73 -8.95 0.74
CA TRP A 117 -1.13 -9.77 -0.41
C TRP A 117 -0.20 -9.53 -1.58
N THR A 118 0.09 -10.60 -2.32
CA THR A 118 0.92 -10.57 -3.53
C THR A 118 0.29 -11.44 -4.63
N ASP A 119 1.00 -11.65 -5.75
CA ASP A 119 0.49 -12.35 -6.93
C ASP A 119 -0.81 -11.74 -7.46
N ILE A 120 -0.69 -10.45 -7.83
CA ILE A 120 -1.79 -9.61 -8.29
C ILE A 120 -2.36 -10.13 -9.62
N THR A 121 -3.69 -10.33 -9.68
CA THR A 121 -4.38 -10.96 -10.81
C THR A 121 -5.21 -10.00 -11.68
N ASN A 122 -5.46 -8.77 -11.23
CA ASN A 122 -6.26 -7.76 -11.95
C ASN A 122 -5.42 -6.76 -12.74
N ARG A 123 -4.28 -7.18 -13.29
CA ARG A 123 -3.43 -6.25 -14.04
C ARG A 123 -4.06 -5.85 -15.37
N GLY A 124 -4.07 -4.54 -15.63
CA GLY A 124 -4.39 -3.95 -16.92
C GLY A 124 -3.35 -4.28 -18.00
N GLU A 125 -3.63 -3.92 -19.24
CA GLU A 125 -2.71 -4.11 -20.38
C GLU A 125 -1.39 -3.35 -20.20
N ASP A 126 -1.41 -2.24 -19.47
CA ASP A 126 -0.25 -1.44 -19.11
C ASP A 126 0.50 -1.96 -17.87
N GLY A 127 0.02 -3.05 -17.27
CA GLY A 127 0.53 -3.65 -16.04
C GLY A 127 0.04 -3.00 -14.76
N SER A 128 -0.80 -1.96 -14.82
CA SER A 128 -1.42 -1.33 -13.65
C SER A 128 -2.30 -2.31 -12.87
N THR A 129 -2.51 -2.02 -11.59
CA THR A 129 -3.37 -2.79 -10.68
C THR A 129 -4.20 -1.87 -9.83
N SER A 130 -5.29 -2.36 -9.24
CA SER A 130 -6.13 -1.55 -8.37
C SER A 130 -6.67 -2.30 -7.16
N ALA A 131 -6.88 -1.56 -6.09
CA ALA A 131 -7.69 -1.92 -4.94
C ALA A 131 -8.92 -1.00 -4.88
N VAL A 132 -10.09 -1.54 -4.54
CA VAL A 132 -11.35 -0.77 -4.51
C VAL A 132 -11.91 -0.79 -3.09
N PHE A 133 -11.96 0.37 -2.47
CA PHE A 133 -12.52 0.57 -1.14
C PHE A 133 -13.87 1.27 -1.23
N THR A 134 -14.91 0.68 -0.61
CA THR A 134 -16.28 1.23 -0.63
C THR A 134 -16.75 1.47 0.79
N ARG A 135 -17.22 2.68 1.05
CA ARG A 135 -17.75 3.13 2.33
C ARG A 135 -19.25 2.85 2.43
N PRO A 136 -19.81 2.74 3.65
CA PRO A 136 -21.25 2.53 3.83
C PRO A 136 -22.13 3.71 3.37
N ASP A 137 -21.56 4.92 3.21
CA ASP A 137 -22.27 6.09 2.67
C ASP A 137 -22.25 6.18 1.14
N GLY A 138 -21.73 5.15 0.46
CA GLY A 138 -21.74 5.04 -0.99
C GLY A 138 -20.56 5.75 -1.68
N ILE A 139 -19.54 6.20 -0.96
CA ILE A 139 -18.30 6.66 -1.56
C ILE A 139 -17.43 5.45 -1.90
N LYS A 140 -17.02 5.36 -3.15
CA LYS A 140 -16.06 4.38 -3.65
C LYS A 140 -14.73 5.07 -3.95
N VAL A 141 -13.64 4.54 -3.41
CA VAL A 141 -12.28 5.00 -3.68
C VAL A 141 -11.53 3.89 -4.40
N THR A 142 -11.03 4.18 -5.59
CA THR A 142 -10.16 3.30 -6.35
C THR A 142 -8.72 3.79 -6.23
N LEU A 143 -7.86 2.95 -5.66
CA LEU A 143 -6.42 3.14 -5.68
C LEU A 143 -5.88 2.38 -6.87
N THR A 144 -5.12 3.04 -7.74
CA THR A 144 -4.44 2.37 -8.85
C THR A 144 -2.94 2.56 -8.70
N GLY A 145 -2.21 1.46 -8.68
CA GLY A 145 -0.75 1.44 -8.77
C GLY A 145 -0.31 1.11 -10.20
N ASP A 146 0.78 1.69 -10.65
CA ASP A 146 1.36 1.33 -11.94
C ASP A 146 1.97 -0.09 -11.90
N LYS A 147 2.62 -0.49 -12.98
CA LYS A 147 3.25 -1.83 -13.13
C LYS A 147 4.31 -2.16 -12.08
N THR A 148 4.79 -1.17 -11.33
CA THR A 148 5.83 -1.35 -10.30
C THR A 148 5.26 -1.89 -8.99
N ILE A 149 3.94 -1.77 -8.77
CA ILE A 149 3.29 -2.30 -7.57
C ILE A 149 3.12 -3.82 -7.69
N ASN A 150 3.70 -4.55 -6.73
CA ASN A 150 3.69 -6.02 -6.69
C ASN A 150 2.95 -6.59 -5.48
N SER A 151 2.62 -5.77 -4.50
CA SER A 151 1.92 -6.19 -3.30
C SER A 151 1.07 -5.07 -2.71
N TRP A 152 0.11 -5.46 -1.89
CA TRP A 152 -0.75 -4.59 -1.11
C TRP A 152 -0.68 -4.97 0.35
N GLN A 153 -0.46 -4.00 1.26
CA GLN A 153 -0.70 -4.19 2.69
C GLN A 153 -2.07 -3.62 3.03
N VAL A 154 -2.77 -4.27 3.95
CA VAL A 154 -4.03 -3.76 4.50
C VAL A 154 -3.94 -3.75 6.01
N CYS A 155 -4.18 -2.60 6.63
CA CYS A 155 -4.30 -2.48 8.08
C CYS A 155 -5.67 -1.91 8.44
N THR A 156 -6.46 -2.69 9.18
CA THR A 156 -7.79 -2.26 9.67
C THR A 156 -7.71 -1.54 11.01
N GLY A 157 -6.51 -1.51 11.62
CA GLY A 157 -6.26 -0.82 12.87
C GLY A 157 -6.82 -1.50 14.12
N ASN A 158 -7.22 -2.77 14.05
CA ASN A 158 -7.79 -3.50 15.18
C ASN A 158 -6.80 -3.66 16.34
N GLU A 159 -5.52 -3.83 16.03
CA GLU A 159 -4.43 -3.97 17.00
C GLU A 159 -3.90 -2.63 17.52
N ILE A 160 -4.29 -1.52 16.89
CA ILE A 160 -3.88 -0.17 17.31
C ILE A 160 -4.70 0.26 18.51
N GLY A 161 -4.05 0.74 19.55
CA GLY A 161 -4.74 1.20 20.78
C GLY A 161 -5.80 2.27 20.49
N GLU A 162 -6.94 2.21 21.16
CA GLU A 162 -8.14 3.03 20.90
C GLU A 162 -7.87 4.55 20.76
N LYS A 163 -6.86 5.08 21.44
CA LYS A 163 -6.55 6.52 21.43
C LYS A 163 -5.94 7.02 20.11
N VAL A 164 -5.35 6.10 19.32
CA VAL A 164 -4.62 6.44 18.08
C VAL A 164 -5.20 5.74 16.87
N ARG A 165 -6.24 4.92 17.06
CA ARG A 165 -6.91 4.21 15.98
C ARG A 165 -7.51 5.19 14.96
N GLN A 166 -7.32 4.90 13.69
CA GLN A 166 -7.85 5.71 12.60
C GLN A 166 -9.30 5.35 12.28
N ALA A 167 -10.10 6.34 11.88
CA ALA A 167 -11.45 6.15 11.34
C ALA A 167 -11.38 5.79 9.86
N GLY A 168 -10.82 4.63 9.54
CA GLY A 168 -10.56 4.20 8.19
C GLY A 168 -9.75 2.91 8.14
N VAL A 169 -9.39 2.54 6.93
CA VAL A 169 -8.58 1.35 6.62
C VAL A 169 -7.36 1.79 5.82
N ALA A 170 -6.18 1.36 6.21
CA ALA A 170 -4.99 1.56 5.40
C ALA A 170 -5.00 0.54 4.25
N VAL A 171 -4.77 1.03 3.03
CA VAL A 171 -4.62 0.22 1.82
C VAL A 171 -3.37 0.70 1.11
N GLU A 172 -2.33 -0.10 1.17
CA GLU A 172 -0.97 0.34 0.96
C GLU A 172 -0.38 -0.33 -0.29
N PRO A 173 -0.26 0.40 -1.41
CA PRO A 173 0.45 -0.10 -2.58
C PRO A 173 1.95 -0.16 -2.31
N MET A 174 2.58 -1.30 -2.62
CA MET A 174 3.99 -1.53 -2.39
C MET A 174 4.66 -2.16 -3.62
N THR A 175 5.93 -1.77 -3.87
CA THR A 175 6.75 -2.45 -4.89
C THR A 175 7.24 -3.82 -4.40
N ALA A 176 7.37 -3.98 -3.09
CA ALA A 176 7.71 -5.24 -2.42
C ALA A 176 7.10 -5.23 -1.02
N TYR A 177 6.61 -6.37 -0.55
CA TYR A 177 6.15 -6.48 0.83
C TYR A 177 7.32 -6.51 1.83
N ALA A 178 7.03 -6.47 3.12
CA ALA A 178 8.01 -6.35 4.19
C ALA A 178 9.18 -7.35 4.06
N ASP A 179 10.35 -6.96 4.63
CA ASP A 179 11.57 -7.78 4.67
C ASP A 179 12.26 -8.03 3.30
N ALA A 180 11.91 -7.25 2.28
CA ALA A 180 12.46 -7.39 0.94
C ALA A 180 13.99 -7.23 0.89
N PHE A 181 14.57 -6.39 1.74
CA PHE A 181 16.03 -6.20 1.79
C PHE A 181 16.79 -7.47 2.24
N ARG A 182 16.17 -8.31 3.05
CA ARG A 182 16.76 -9.59 3.46
C ARG A 182 16.44 -10.71 2.46
N THR A 183 15.22 -10.76 1.96
CA THR A 183 14.75 -11.88 1.11
C THR A 183 15.13 -11.71 -0.35
N GLY A 184 15.24 -10.47 -0.83
CA GLY A 184 15.41 -10.12 -2.24
C GLY A 184 14.10 -10.22 -3.05
N LYS A 185 12.98 -10.60 -2.44
CA LYS A 185 11.68 -10.73 -3.14
C LYS A 185 11.23 -9.35 -3.62
N ASP A 186 11.02 -9.20 -4.93
CA ASP A 186 10.59 -7.97 -5.61
C ASP A 186 11.46 -6.72 -5.31
N LEU A 187 12.67 -6.94 -4.78
CA LEU A 187 13.59 -5.87 -4.46
C LEU A 187 14.16 -5.25 -5.73
N VAL A 188 13.98 -3.94 -5.86
CA VAL A 188 14.61 -3.17 -6.92
C VAL A 188 16.09 -2.93 -6.58
N VAL A 189 16.98 -3.08 -7.56
CA VAL A 189 18.39 -2.73 -7.43
C VAL A 189 18.71 -1.67 -8.48
N LEU A 190 18.97 -0.45 -8.02
CA LEU A 190 19.30 0.69 -8.87
C LEU A 190 20.79 0.67 -9.20
N GLU A 191 21.14 0.63 -10.47
CA GLU A 191 22.53 0.87 -10.91
C GLU A 191 22.93 2.33 -10.66
N PRO A 192 24.21 2.67 -10.62
CA PRO A 192 24.67 4.06 -10.55
C PRO A 192 24.06 4.92 -11.65
N GLY A 193 23.38 6.00 -11.25
CA GLY A 193 22.70 6.93 -12.17
C GLY A 193 21.31 6.52 -12.64
N ASP A 194 20.79 5.37 -12.21
CA ASP A 194 19.44 4.93 -12.56
C ASP A 194 18.36 5.75 -11.86
N ASP A 195 17.25 5.93 -12.57
CA ASP A 195 15.96 6.39 -12.05
C ASP A 195 14.96 5.23 -11.99
N TYR A 196 14.15 5.22 -10.94
CA TYR A 196 12.99 4.32 -10.83
C TYR A 196 11.77 5.11 -10.38
N THR A 197 10.69 4.98 -11.16
CA THR A 197 9.47 5.75 -10.90
C THR A 197 8.30 4.82 -10.60
N THR A 198 7.56 5.16 -9.55
CA THR A 198 6.29 4.53 -9.15
C THR A 198 5.20 5.58 -9.17
N VAL A 199 4.04 5.24 -9.72
CA VAL A 199 2.86 6.11 -9.78
C VAL A 199 1.69 5.44 -9.08
N VAL A 200 1.04 6.20 -8.19
CA VAL A 200 -0.20 5.80 -7.51
C VAL A 200 -1.26 6.87 -7.73
N THR A 201 -2.48 6.45 -8.04
CA THR A 201 -3.62 7.36 -8.20
C THR A 201 -4.75 7.00 -7.25
N PHE A 202 -5.49 8.02 -6.81
CA PHE A 202 -6.67 7.89 -5.97
C PHE A 202 -7.83 8.59 -6.67
N HIS A 203 -8.81 7.81 -7.06
CA HIS A 203 -10.06 8.32 -7.64
C HIS A 203 -11.22 8.03 -6.70
N ALA A 204 -12.02 9.04 -6.39
CA ALA A 204 -13.20 8.89 -5.54
C ALA A 204 -14.47 9.27 -6.30
N GLU A 205 -15.51 8.44 -6.17
CA GLU A 205 -16.81 8.67 -6.77
C GLU A 205 -17.95 8.31 -5.83
N GLN A 206 -19.12 8.93 -6.03
CA GLN A 206 -20.36 8.57 -5.34
C GLN A 206 -21.10 7.53 -6.19
N ILE A 207 -21.43 6.37 -5.62
CA ILE A 207 -22.20 5.29 -6.26
C ILE A 207 -23.62 5.18 -5.71
#